data_4a8b00972e675f312544b4eaef498a8c
#
_entry.id   4a8b00972e675f312544b4eaef498a8c
#
_cell.length_a   1.000
_cell.length_b   1.000
_cell.length_c   1.000
_cell.angle_alpha   90.00
_cell.angle_beta   90.00
_cell.angle_gamma   90.00
#
_symmetry.space_group_name_H-M   'P 1'
#
loop_
_entity.id
_entity.type
_entity.pdbx_description
1 polymer ?
#
loop_
_entity_poly.entity_id
_entity_poly.type
_entity_poly.pdbx_seq_one_letter_code
_entity_poly.pdbx_strand_id
1 'polypeptide(L)'
;RYIPSNEKGELVIESLEEIIDENTAMVAFNHISNSLGTINPVSTILARAKAVGAWTLVDGAQSGPHAKANVQDWDVDFFTLASHKMYGPTGLGVLYGKRERLEALPPYQGGGEMIATVTLEKSTYAEIPQKFEAGTPHIEGVIGFGAALKFMNSIGIEAIAQHEAKLLEYAIESLSSIEGFRIIGTADHKASVLSFLVDGTHPYDLGVLLDQQGIAVRTGQHCTQPIMDQFCISGTARASFAMYNTKEEIDLFKAALERAVKMLR
;
A
#
# COMPACT_ATOMS: atom_id res chain seq x y z
N ARG A 1 -11.48 2.85 -17.12
CA ARG A 1 -12.29 3.71 -16.22
C ARG A 1 -11.64 3.77 -14.85
N TYR A 2 -11.96 4.79 -14.06
CA TYR A 2 -11.41 4.97 -12.71
C TYR A 2 -12.56 5.19 -11.74
N ILE A 3 -12.49 4.55 -10.56
CA ILE A 3 -13.38 4.86 -9.45
C ILE A 3 -12.92 6.21 -8.88
N PRO A 4 -13.76 7.25 -8.89
CA PRO A 4 -13.37 8.56 -8.37
C PRO A 4 -13.16 8.53 -6.87
N SER A 5 -12.41 9.51 -6.35
CA SER A 5 -12.30 9.73 -4.91
C SER A 5 -12.87 11.09 -4.52
N ASN A 6 -13.37 11.18 -3.28
CA ASN A 6 -13.95 12.39 -2.71
C ASN A 6 -12.86 13.30 -2.08
N GLU A 7 -13.27 14.42 -1.49
CA GLU A 7 -12.39 15.39 -0.83
C GLU A 7 -11.66 14.82 0.40
N LYS A 8 -12.16 13.75 1.00
CA LYS A 8 -11.47 13.04 2.09
C LYS A 8 -10.42 12.05 1.57
N GLY A 9 -10.38 11.76 0.27
CA GLY A 9 -9.54 10.73 -0.34
C GLY A 9 -10.11 9.32 -0.19
N GLU A 10 -11.43 9.17 -0.07
CA GLU A 10 -12.16 7.90 -0.07
C GLU A 10 -12.71 7.62 -1.46
N LEU A 11 -12.79 6.36 -1.87
CA LEU A 11 -13.42 5.98 -3.13
C LEU A 11 -14.94 6.22 -3.07
N VAL A 12 -15.49 6.80 -4.13
CA VAL A 12 -16.93 7.07 -4.28
C VAL A 12 -17.64 5.78 -4.65
N ILE A 13 -18.10 5.06 -3.64
CA ILE A 13 -18.68 3.71 -3.79
C ILE A 13 -20.01 3.74 -4.55
N GLU A 14 -20.76 4.82 -4.45
CA GLU A 14 -22.01 5.05 -5.15
C GLU A 14 -21.86 5.02 -6.68
N SER A 15 -20.67 5.31 -7.18
CA SER A 15 -20.35 5.29 -8.61
C SER A 15 -20.05 3.89 -9.18
N LEU A 16 -19.93 2.86 -8.34
CA LEU A 16 -19.48 1.53 -8.77
C LEU A 16 -20.40 0.91 -9.82
N GLU A 17 -21.71 1.10 -9.71
CA GLU A 17 -22.67 0.52 -10.67
C GLU A 17 -22.55 1.13 -12.07
N GLU A 18 -22.18 2.41 -12.14
CA GLU A 18 -21.96 3.12 -13.40
C GLU A 18 -20.60 2.78 -14.03
N ILE A 19 -19.57 2.60 -13.20
CA ILE A 19 -18.19 2.43 -13.64
C ILE A 19 -17.86 0.98 -13.97
N ILE A 20 -18.40 0.04 -13.20
CA ILE A 20 -18.17 -1.40 -13.32
C ILE A 20 -19.44 -2.03 -13.91
N ASP A 21 -19.38 -2.38 -15.20
CA ASP A 21 -20.48 -2.96 -15.98
C ASP A 21 -20.07 -4.31 -16.62
N GLU A 22 -20.94 -4.89 -17.43
CA GLU A 22 -20.72 -6.16 -18.12
C GLU A 22 -19.56 -6.15 -19.13
N ASN A 23 -19.07 -4.99 -19.50
CA ASN A 23 -17.89 -4.84 -20.37
C ASN A 23 -16.59 -4.71 -19.55
N THR A 24 -16.65 -4.77 -18.24
CA THR A 24 -15.48 -4.69 -17.37
C THR A 24 -14.80 -6.05 -17.28
N ALA A 25 -13.61 -6.15 -17.86
CA ALA A 25 -12.83 -7.40 -17.82
C ALA A 25 -12.17 -7.62 -16.45
N MET A 26 -11.68 -6.55 -15.80
CA MET A 26 -10.96 -6.64 -14.52
C MET A 26 -11.16 -5.37 -13.68
N VAL A 27 -11.25 -5.56 -12.37
CA VAL A 27 -11.24 -4.49 -11.37
C VAL A 27 -9.99 -4.65 -10.51
N ALA A 28 -9.10 -3.66 -10.58
CA ALA A 28 -7.85 -3.64 -9.81
C ALA A 28 -7.80 -2.39 -8.92
N PHE A 29 -7.53 -2.58 -7.64
CA PHE A 29 -7.45 -1.47 -6.67
C PHE A 29 -6.58 -1.84 -5.48
N ASN A 30 -6.09 -0.84 -4.76
CA ASN A 30 -5.33 -1.06 -3.53
C ASN A 30 -6.25 -1.21 -2.32
N HIS A 31 -5.89 -2.10 -1.40
CA HIS A 31 -6.59 -2.21 -0.12
C HIS A 31 -6.35 -0.97 0.75
N ILE A 32 -5.10 -0.54 0.88
CA ILE A 32 -4.71 0.64 1.65
C ILE A 32 -3.90 1.59 0.76
N SER A 33 -4.28 2.86 0.76
CA SER A 33 -3.58 3.90 0.01
C SER A 33 -2.19 4.16 0.61
N ASN A 34 -1.16 4.12 -0.24
CA ASN A 34 0.22 4.42 0.17
C ASN A 34 0.48 5.91 0.42
N SER A 35 -0.34 6.79 -0.13
CA SER A 35 -0.21 8.25 0.04
C SER A 35 -1.11 8.80 1.14
N LEU A 36 -2.35 8.34 1.22
CA LEU A 36 -3.34 8.90 2.13
C LEU A 36 -3.60 8.04 3.38
N GLY A 37 -3.23 6.74 3.31
CA GLY A 37 -3.55 5.78 4.35
C GLY A 37 -5.00 5.28 4.32
N THR A 38 -5.86 5.78 3.44
CA THR A 38 -7.25 5.36 3.30
C THR A 38 -7.36 3.84 3.16
N ILE A 39 -8.20 3.22 3.97
CA ILE A 39 -8.54 1.80 3.88
C ILE A 39 -9.79 1.67 3.01
N ASN A 40 -9.63 1.09 1.82
CA ASN A 40 -10.71 0.94 0.87
C ASN A 40 -11.66 -0.20 1.24
N PRO A 41 -12.97 -0.09 0.93
CA PRO A 41 -13.98 -1.09 1.26
C PRO A 41 -13.92 -2.28 0.29
N VAL A 42 -12.95 -3.17 0.50
CA VAL A 42 -12.62 -4.29 -0.39
C VAL A 42 -13.86 -5.13 -0.72
N SER A 43 -14.62 -5.55 0.29
CA SER A 43 -15.78 -6.44 0.08
C SER A 43 -16.86 -5.83 -0.82
N THR A 44 -17.11 -4.53 -0.70
CA THR A 44 -18.08 -3.80 -1.53
C THR A 44 -17.66 -3.76 -2.99
N ILE A 45 -16.39 -3.41 -3.25
CA ILE A 45 -15.85 -3.33 -4.61
C ILE A 45 -15.81 -4.72 -5.25
N LEU A 46 -15.37 -5.74 -4.51
CA LEU A 46 -15.34 -7.12 -5.00
C LEU A 46 -16.74 -7.66 -5.30
N ALA A 47 -17.73 -7.35 -4.47
CA ALA A 47 -19.12 -7.77 -4.71
C ALA A 47 -19.66 -7.22 -6.05
N ARG A 48 -19.39 -5.94 -6.34
CA ARG A 48 -19.78 -5.34 -7.63
C ARG A 48 -19.04 -5.95 -8.80
N ALA A 49 -17.71 -6.14 -8.71
CA ALA A 49 -16.92 -6.77 -9.76
C ALA A 49 -17.44 -8.20 -10.10
N LYS A 50 -17.70 -8.99 -9.08
CA LYS A 50 -18.24 -10.35 -9.23
C LYS A 50 -19.62 -10.37 -9.86
N ALA A 51 -20.50 -9.43 -9.53
CA ALA A 51 -21.85 -9.35 -10.07
C ALA A 51 -21.87 -9.20 -11.60
N VAL A 52 -20.80 -8.66 -12.20
CA VAL A 52 -20.63 -8.50 -13.65
C VAL A 52 -19.64 -9.51 -14.26
N GLY A 53 -19.10 -10.43 -13.46
CA GLY A 53 -18.14 -11.44 -13.91
C GLY A 53 -16.71 -10.92 -14.18
N ALA A 54 -16.39 -9.72 -13.73
CA ALA A 54 -15.05 -9.14 -13.86
C ALA A 54 -14.05 -9.85 -12.94
N TRP A 55 -12.83 -10.04 -13.42
CA TRP A 55 -11.71 -10.51 -12.59
C TRP A 55 -11.32 -9.44 -11.56
N THR A 56 -10.76 -9.88 -10.45
CA THR A 56 -10.44 -8.98 -9.34
C THR A 56 -8.99 -9.08 -8.93
N LEU A 57 -8.33 -7.92 -8.74
CA LEU A 57 -6.99 -7.82 -8.17
C LEU A 57 -6.98 -6.80 -7.04
N VAL A 58 -6.51 -7.20 -5.87
CA VAL A 58 -6.29 -6.30 -4.74
C VAL A 58 -4.80 -6.15 -4.49
N ASP A 59 -4.31 -4.92 -4.56
CA ASP A 59 -2.95 -4.59 -4.14
C ASP A 59 -2.89 -4.49 -2.61
N GLY A 60 -2.24 -5.47 -2.00
CA GLY A 60 -2.02 -5.58 -0.57
C GLY A 60 -0.65 -5.08 -0.11
N ALA A 61 0.12 -4.40 -0.98
CA ALA A 61 1.48 -3.98 -0.63
C ALA A 61 1.55 -3.10 0.64
N GLN A 62 0.51 -2.31 0.91
CA GLN A 62 0.41 -1.54 2.15
C GLN A 62 -0.37 -2.28 3.24
N SER A 63 -1.32 -3.13 2.90
CA SER A 63 -2.11 -3.82 3.91
C SER A 63 -1.37 -4.97 4.59
N GLY A 64 -0.43 -5.60 3.91
CA GLY A 64 0.33 -6.72 4.46
C GLY A 64 0.88 -6.48 5.88
N PRO A 65 1.55 -5.35 6.15
CA PRO A 65 2.06 -5.07 7.49
C PRO A 65 1.05 -4.46 8.46
N HIS A 66 -0.06 -3.86 7.96
CA HIS A 66 -0.92 -2.97 8.75
C HIS A 66 -2.33 -3.51 9.00
N ALA A 67 -2.78 -4.49 8.23
CA ALA A 67 -4.14 -4.99 8.33
C ALA A 67 -4.24 -6.48 8.01
N LYS A 68 -5.22 -7.14 8.62
CA LYS A 68 -5.55 -8.51 8.25
C LYS A 68 -6.17 -8.56 6.86
N ALA A 69 -5.61 -9.40 6.00
CA ALA A 69 -6.15 -9.72 4.69
C ALA A 69 -6.44 -11.23 4.63
N ASN A 70 -7.65 -11.59 4.24
CA ASN A 70 -8.02 -12.98 4.02
C ASN A 70 -8.56 -13.14 2.59
N VAL A 71 -7.72 -13.69 1.74
CA VAL A 71 -8.04 -13.87 0.31
C VAL A 71 -9.20 -14.86 0.08
N GLN A 72 -9.44 -15.78 1.01
CA GLN A 72 -10.56 -16.73 0.94
C GLN A 72 -11.88 -16.05 1.31
N ASP A 73 -11.90 -15.27 2.39
CA ASP A 73 -13.11 -14.52 2.80
C ASP A 73 -13.50 -13.48 1.75
N TRP A 74 -12.51 -12.83 1.14
CA TRP A 74 -12.74 -11.91 0.04
C TRP A 74 -13.10 -12.61 -1.27
N ASP A 75 -12.68 -13.86 -1.41
CA ASP A 75 -12.83 -14.63 -2.65
C ASP A 75 -12.29 -13.83 -3.85
N VAL A 76 -11.14 -13.16 -3.66
CA VAL A 76 -10.45 -12.35 -4.67
C VAL A 76 -9.70 -13.25 -5.66
N ASP A 77 -9.64 -12.87 -6.94
CA ASP A 77 -8.91 -13.66 -7.94
C ASP A 77 -7.40 -13.52 -7.80
N PHE A 78 -6.91 -12.29 -7.53
CA PHE A 78 -5.49 -11.99 -7.35
C PHE A 78 -5.25 -11.06 -6.16
N PHE A 79 -4.14 -11.29 -5.43
CA PHE A 79 -3.71 -10.44 -4.33
C PHE A 79 -2.19 -10.31 -4.33
N THR A 80 -1.66 -9.11 -4.13
CA THR A 80 -0.21 -8.86 -4.15
C THR A 80 0.31 -8.38 -2.81
N LEU A 81 1.56 -8.76 -2.50
CA LEU A 81 2.30 -8.33 -1.31
C LEU A 81 3.73 -7.94 -1.69
N ALA A 82 4.35 -7.08 -0.89
CA ALA A 82 5.74 -6.68 -1.03
C ALA A 82 6.52 -6.96 0.28
N SER A 83 7.52 -7.83 0.20
CA SER A 83 8.29 -8.28 1.36
C SER A 83 8.92 -7.13 2.15
N HIS A 84 9.56 -6.16 1.45
CA HIS A 84 10.26 -5.05 2.10
C HIS A 84 9.34 -4.09 2.88
N LYS A 85 8.02 -4.17 2.69
CA LYS A 85 7.04 -3.44 3.50
C LYS A 85 6.54 -4.25 4.69
N MET A 86 6.84 -5.55 4.70
CA MET A 86 6.45 -6.51 5.75
C MET A 86 7.67 -6.96 6.57
N TYR A 87 8.60 -6.04 6.84
CA TYR A 87 9.84 -6.26 7.60
C TYR A 87 10.78 -7.31 6.99
N GLY A 88 10.52 -7.72 5.75
CA GLY A 88 11.31 -8.69 5.01
C GLY A 88 12.33 -8.04 4.06
N PRO A 89 13.13 -8.85 3.35
CA PRO A 89 14.13 -8.39 2.40
C PRO A 89 13.53 -7.63 1.20
N THR A 90 14.34 -6.77 0.58
CA THR A 90 14.03 -6.16 -0.72
C THR A 90 14.10 -7.16 -1.86
N GLY A 91 13.57 -6.78 -3.04
CA GLY A 91 13.66 -7.60 -4.25
C GLY A 91 12.71 -8.80 -4.31
N LEU A 92 11.76 -8.89 -3.38
CA LEU A 92 10.78 -9.98 -3.32
C LEU A 92 9.35 -9.43 -3.21
N GLY A 93 8.47 -10.01 -4.00
CA GLY A 93 7.02 -9.82 -3.92
C GLY A 93 6.30 -11.16 -4.03
N VAL A 94 5.04 -11.17 -3.65
CA VAL A 94 4.17 -12.35 -3.73
C VAL A 94 2.92 -12.00 -4.52
N LEU A 95 2.56 -12.85 -5.46
CA LEU A 95 1.25 -12.85 -6.11
C LEU A 95 0.50 -14.11 -5.67
N TYR A 96 -0.60 -13.91 -4.96
CA TYR A 96 -1.63 -14.94 -4.82
C TYR A 96 -2.54 -14.89 -6.05
N GLY A 97 -2.95 -16.06 -6.54
CA GLY A 97 -3.97 -16.17 -7.57
C GLY A 97 -4.77 -17.44 -7.40
N LYS A 98 -6.08 -17.37 -7.71
CA LYS A 98 -6.91 -18.57 -7.82
C LYS A 98 -6.34 -19.49 -8.91
N ARG A 99 -6.34 -20.79 -8.65
CA ARG A 99 -5.75 -21.79 -9.56
C ARG A 99 -6.26 -21.65 -10.99
N GLU A 100 -7.56 -21.59 -11.19
CA GLU A 100 -8.20 -21.48 -12.50
C GLU A 100 -7.83 -20.18 -13.23
N ARG A 101 -7.55 -19.10 -12.49
CA ARG A 101 -7.09 -17.83 -13.06
C ARG A 101 -5.64 -17.91 -13.51
N LEU A 102 -4.78 -18.50 -12.67
CA LEU A 102 -3.37 -18.71 -13.00
C LEU A 102 -3.19 -19.68 -14.19
N GLU A 103 -4.02 -20.71 -14.26
CA GLU A 103 -4.02 -21.65 -15.40
C GLU A 103 -4.38 -20.96 -16.72
N ALA A 104 -5.34 -20.02 -16.68
CA ALA A 104 -5.80 -19.28 -17.87
C ALA A 104 -4.78 -18.23 -18.36
N LEU A 105 -3.90 -17.72 -17.50
CA LEU A 105 -2.90 -16.72 -17.88
C LEU A 105 -1.74 -17.37 -18.65
N PRO A 106 -1.14 -16.67 -19.64
CA PRO A 106 0.13 -17.06 -20.22
C PRO A 106 1.27 -16.89 -19.19
N PRO A 107 2.43 -17.54 -19.36
CA PRO A 107 3.59 -17.22 -18.54
C PRO A 107 4.01 -15.76 -18.76
N TYR A 108 4.50 -15.12 -17.70
CA TYR A 108 4.94 -13.71 -17.76
C TYR A 108 6.33 -13.57 -18.38
N GLN A 109 7.24 -14.47 -18.03
CA GLN A 109 8.62 -14.51 -18.53
C GLN A 109 8.98 -15.92 -18.95
N GLY A 110 9.93 -16.05 -19.88
CA GLY A 110 10.55 -17.32 -20.23
C GLY A 110 11.91 -17.48 -19.55
N GLY A 111 12.29 -18.72 -19.24
CA GLY A 111 13.58 -19.03 -18.60
C GLY A 111 13.68 -20.48 -18.14
N GLY A 112 14.73 -20.81 -17.41
CA GLY A 112 14.85 -22.11 -16.74
C GLY A 112 13.74 -22.32 -15.72
N GLU A 113 13.52 -23.56 -15.31
CA GLU A 113 12.56 -24.04 -14.30
C GLU A 113 11.07 -23.91 -14.70
N MET A 114 10.70 -22.86 -15.47
CA MET A 114 9.30 -22.59 -15.84
C MET A 114 8.85 -23.31 -17.11
N ILE A 115 9.73 -24.03 -17.78
CA ILE A 115 9.50 -24.74 -19.04
C ILE A 115 9.32 -26.23 -18.76
N ALA A 116 8.39 -26.91 -19.47
CA ALA A 116 8.27 -28.36 -19.49
C ALA A 116 9.08 -28.97 -20.66
N THR A 117 8.85 -28.45 -21.87
CA THR A 117 9.60 -28.90 -23.10
C THR A 117 9.88 -27.71 -23.98
N VAL A 118 10.99 -27.79 -24.74
CA VAL A 118 11.36 -26.79 -25.76
C VAL A 118 11.81 -27.53 -27.03
N THR A 119 11.23 -27.13 -28.15
CA THR A 119 11.68 -27.51 -29.51
C THR A 119 11.92 -26.23 -30.31
N LEU A 120 12.39 -26.38 -31.55
CA LEU A 120 12.53 -25.22 -32.44
C LEU A 120 11.18 -24.61 -32.82
N GLU A 121 10.12 -25.40 -32.81
CA GLU A 121 8.78 -24.99 -33.24
C GLU A 121 7.85 -24.61 -32.08
N LYS A 122 8.09 -25.17 -30.87
CA LYS A 122 7.12 -25.04 -29.76
C LYS A 122 7.80 -25.18 -28.41
N SER A 123 7.31 -24.40 -27.46
CA SER A 123 7.57 -24.56 -26.03
C SER A 123 6.30 -24.92 -25.27
N THR A 124 6.43 -25.76 -24.26
CA THR A 124 5.40 -26.02 -23.27
C THR A 124 5.90 -25.62 -21.89
N TYR A 125 5.00 -25.30 -20.98
CA TYR A 125 5.34 -24.69 -19.70
C TYR A 125 5.07 -25.64 -18.55
N ALA A 126 5.76 -25.43 -17.44
CA ALA A 126 5.58 -26.17 -16.21
C ALA A 126 4.19 -25.88 -15.61
N GLU A 127 3.80 -26.71 -14.66
CA GLU A 127 2.61 -26.48 -13.83
C GLU A 127 2.78 -25.22 -12.97
N ILE A 128 1.67 -24.67 -12.48
CA ILE A 128 1.72 -23.61 -11.46
C ILE A 128 2.20 -24.20 -10.12
N PRO A 129 3.00 -23.48 -9.32
CA PRO A 129 3.42 -22.07 -9.51
C PRO A 129 4.62 -21.89 -10.43
N GLN A 130 5.40 -22.94 -10.78
CA GLN A 130 6.63 -22.84 -11.55
C GLN A 130 6.47 -22.15 -12.90
N LYS A 131 5.33 -22.25 -13.54
CA LYS A 131 4.96 -21.52 -14.78
C LYS A 131 5.29 -20.02 -14.73
N PHE A 132 5.26 -19.41 -13.52
CA PHE A 132 5.50 -17.98 -13.29
C PHE A 132 6.84 -17.70 -12.60
N GLU A 133 7.67 -18.73 -12.34
CA GLU A 133 8.92 -18.65 -11.60
C GLU A 133 10.11 -18.88 -12.54
N ALA A 134 10.43 -17.88 -13.38
CA ALA A 134 11.48 -18.01 -14.40
C ALA A 134 12.88 -17.81 -13.82
N GLY A 135 13.73 -18.82 -13.95
CA GLY A 135 15.13 -18.82 -13.51
C GLY A 135 15.29 -19.13 -12.02
N THR A 136 16.54 -19.10 -11.55
CA THR A 136 16.83 -19.33 -10.12
C THR A 136 16.15 -18.28 -9.25
N PRO A 137 15.29 -18.68 -8.29
CA PRO A 137 14.57 -17.72 -7.45
C PRO A 137 15.50 -17.01 -6.46
N HIS A 138 15.03 -15.90 -5.91
CA HIS A 138 15.72 -15.18 -4.84
C HIS A 138 15.64 -15.95 -3.50
N ILE A 139 16.42 -17.04 -3.40
CA ILE A 139 16.33 -18.05 -2.33
C ILE A 139 16.50 -17.43 -0.95
N GLU A 140 17.56 -16.62 -0.75
CA GLU A 140 17.82 -15.96 0.55
C GLU A 140 16.69 -15.00 0.94
N GLY A 141 16.15 -14.27 -0.03
CA GLY A 141 15.02 -13.34 0.20
C GLY A 141 13.75 -14.09 0.62
N VAL A 142 13.45 -15.23 0.01
CA VAL A 142 12.28 -16.05 0.36
C VAL A 142 12.40 -16.58 1.79
N ILE A 143 13.59 -17.11 2.16
CA ILE A 143 13.86 -17.60 3.51
C ILE A 143 13.76 -16.45 4.53
N GLY A 144 14.36 -15.29 4.22
CA GLY A 144 14.29 -14.09 5.05
C GLY A 144 12.87 -13.57 5.21
N PHE A 145 12.06 -13.58 4.15
CA PHE A 145 10.65 -13.19 4.25
C PHE A 145 9.84 -14.16 5.10
N GLY A 146 10.11 -15.46 5.01
CA GLY A 146 9.52 -16.46 5.89
C GLY A 146 9.82 -16.19 7.38
N ALA A 147 11.04 -15.73 7.72
CA ALA A 147 11.38 -15.31 9.07
C ALA A 147 10.63 -14.05 9.52
N ALA A 148 10.50 -13.05 8.64
CA ALA A 148 9.73 -11.84 8.91
C ALA A 148 8.25 -12.13 9.16
N LEU A 149 7.63 -13.01 8.37
CA LEU A 149 6.23 -13.44 8.58
C LEU A 149 6.05 -14.18 9.94
N LYS A 150 6.99 -15.03 10.32
CA LYS A 150 6.97 -15.69 11.64
C LYS A 150 7.06 -14.66 12.77
N PHE A 151 7.91 -13.66 12.62
CA PHE A 151 8.05 -12.56 13.58
C PHE A 151 6.75 -11.76 13.71
N MET A 152 6.17 -11.31 12.60
CA MET A 152 4.88 -10.61 12.59
C MET A 152 3.77 -11.44 13.25
N ASN A 153 3.69 -12.72 12.92
CA ASN A 153 2.70 -13.64 13.49
C ASN A 153 2.90 -13.84 15.00
N SER A 154 4.14 -13.77 15.50
CA SER A 154 4.41 -13.90 16.95
C SER A 154 3.91 -12.70 17.76
N ILE A 155 3.79 -11.52 17.11
CA ILE A 155 3.21 -10.30 17.69
C ILE A 155 1.68 -10.29 17.50
N GLY A 156 1.22 -10.70 16.32
CA GLY A 156 -0.17 -10.69 15.89
C GLY A 156 -0.54 -9.42 15.13
N ILE A 157 -1.09 -9.60 13.93
CA ILE A 157 -1.41 -8.47 13.02
C ILE A 157 -2.44 -7.52 13.63
N GLU A 158 -3.39 -8.01 14.40
CA GLU A 158 -4.39 -7.19 15.08
C GLU A 158 -3.76 -6.31 16.16
N ALA A 159 -2.75 -6.83 16.90
CA ALA A 159 -2.02 -6.05 17.90
C ALA A 159 -1.16 -4.97 17.25
N ILE A 160 -0.51 -5.28 16.12
CA ILE A 160 0.22 -4.31 15.31
C ILE A 160 -0.71 -3.19 14.85
N ALA A 161 -1.84 -3.53 14.21
CA ALA A 161 -2.81 -2.56 13.71
C ALA A 161 -3.37 -1.64 14.82
N GLN A 162 -3.67 -2.20 16.00
CA GLN A 162 -4.16 -1.43 17.15
C GLN A 162 -3.10 -0.47 17.71
N HIS A 163 -1.84 -0.90 17.78
CA HIS A 163 -0.74 -0.05 18.22
C HIS A 163 -0.54 1.11 17.24
N GLU A 164 -0.47 0.83 15.96
CA GLU A 164 -0.28 1.82 14.91
C GLU A 164 -1.44 2.81 14.81
N ALA A 165 -2.68 2.37 15.00
CA ALA A 165 -3.85 3.24 15.06
C ALA A 165 -3.75 4.26 16.22
N LYS A 166 -3.30 3.81 17.41
CA LYS A 166 -3.08 4.70 18.56
C LYS A 166 -1.95 5.71 18.31
N LEU A 167 -0.90 5.31 17.58
CA LEU A 167 0.17 6.24 17.19
C LEU A 167 -0.33 7.28 16.19
N LEU A 168 -1.13 6.86 15.21
CA LEU A 168 -1.73 7.78 14.24
C LEU A 168 -2.65 8.82 14.92
N GLU A 169 -3.54 8.36 15.80
CA GLU A 169 -4.42 9.22 16.57
C GLU A 169 -3.63 10.25 17.40
N TYR A 170 -2.62 9.78 18.13
CA TYR A 170 -1.74 10.65 18.91
C TYR A 170 -0.96 11.65 18.04
N ALA A 171 -0.48 11.24 16.88
CA ALA A 171 0.22 12.11 15.95
C ALA A 171 -0.71 13.19 15.38
N ILE A 172 -1.92 12.82 15.00
CA ILE A 172 -2.94 13.78 14.51
C ILE A 172 -3.25 14.81 15.59
N GLU A 173 -3.54 14.39 16.83
CA GLU A 173 -3.82 15.28 17.95
C GLU A 173 -2.64 16.22 18.21
N SER A 174 -1.43 15.66 18.35
CA SER A 174 -0.22 16.42 18.69
C SER A 174 0.14 17.46 17.62
N LEU A 175 0.14 17.07 16.34
CA LEU A 175 0.61 17.90 15.23
C LEU A 175 -0.43 18.95 14.80
N SER A 176 -1.72 18.70 15.03
CA SER A 176 -2.80 19.65 14.71
C SER A 176 -2.72 20.97 15.48
N SER A 177 -1.94 21.02 16.55
CA SER A 177 -1.66 22.25 17.29
C SER A 177 -0.67 23.20 16.58
N ILE A 178 0.03 22.73 15.55
CA ILE A 178 0.99 23.53 14.77
C ILE A 178 0.20 24.42 13.80
N GLU A 179 0.48 25.72 13.85
CA GLU A 179 -0.21 26.68 12.99
C GLU A 179 0.00 26.39 11.51
N GLY A 180 -1.10 26.31 10.75
CA GLY A 180 -1.11 26.02 9.33
C GLY A 180 -0.88 24.56 8.99
N PHE A 181 -0.87 23.64 9.97
CA PHE A 181 -0.80 22.21 9.72
C PHE A 181 -2.11 21.71 9.09
N ARG A 182 -2.00 21.04 7.96
CA ARG A 182 -3.14 20.46 7.24
C ARG A 182 -2.90 19.00 6.89
N ILE A 183 -3.81 18.14 7.28
CA ILE A 183 -3.80 16.72 6.88
C ILE A 183 -4.37 16.60 5.47
N ILE A 184 -3.70 15.81 4.63
CA ILE A 184 -4.16 15.46 3.29
C ILE A 184 -4.64 14.02 3.31
N GLY A 185 -5.94 13.83 2.97
CA GLY A 185 -6.62 12.55 3.15
C GLY A 185 -7.12 12.36 4.58
N THR A 186 -8.39 12.69 4.78
CA THR A 186 -9.09 12.67 6.08
C THR A 186 -10.17 11.59 6.12
N ALA A 187 -9.93 10.46 5.46
CA ALA A 187 -10.83 9.31 5.47
C ALA A 187 -11.10 8.82 6.90
N ASP A 188 -12.32 8.35 7.16
CA ASP A 188 -12.73 7.88 8.48
C ASP A 188 -11.99 6.60 8.89
N HIS A 189 -11.59 5.77 7.90
CA HIS A 189 -10.80 4.56 8.10
C HIS A 189 -9.42 4.71 7.47
N LYS A 190 -8.39 4.79 8.32
CA LYS A 190 -6.99 4.98 7.90
C LYS A 190 -6.04 4.00 8.57
N ALA A 191 -5.04 3.56 7.81
CA ALA A 191 -3.82 2.98 8.36
C ALA A 191 -2.87 4.09 8.85
N SER A 192 -1.77 3.69 9.48
CA SER A 192 -0.78 4.55 10.14
C SER A 192 0.07 5.41 9.19
N VAL A 193 -0.59 6.07 8.25
CA VAL A 193 -0.01 6.98 7.26
C VAL A 193 -0.60 8.37 7.44
N LEU A 194 0.26 9.36 7.66
CA LEU A 194 -0.09 10.76 7.85
C LEU A 194 0.59 11.62 6.78
N SER A 195 -0.15 11.94 5.72
CA SER A 195 0.28 12.94 4.72
C SER A 195 -0.19 14.32 5.14
N PHE A 196 0.70 15.30 5.08
CA PHE A 196 0.43 16.64 5.58
C PHE A 196 1.14 17.73 4.79
N LEU A 197 0.64 18.93 4.94
CA LEU A 197 1.24 20.19 4.52
C LEU A 197 1.29 21.15 5.72
N VAL A 198 2.18 22.12 5.67
CA VAL A 198 2.19 23.26 6.60
C VAL A 198 2.22 24.54 5.78
N ASP A 199 1.23 25.40 5.97
CA ASP A 199 1.09 26.63 5.21
C ASP A 199 2.36 27.50 5.29
N GLY A 200 2.73 28.09 4.16
CA GLY A 200 3.94 28.91 4.04
C GLY A 200 5.25 28.12 3.94
N THR A 201 5.18 26.78 3.81
CA THR A 201 6.37 25.93 3.64
C THR A 201 6.23 25.01 2.43
N HIS A 202 7.37 24.56 1.88
CA HIS A 202 7.37 23.52 0.84
C HIS A 202 7.67 22.16 1.47
N PRO A 203 6.94 21.07 1.11
CA PRO A 203 7.15 19.74 1.70
C PRO A 203 8.59 19.23 1.62
N TYR A 204 9.28 19.51 0.52
CA TYR A 204 10.68 19.11 0.34
C TYR A 204 11.59 19.77 1.37
N ASP A 205 11.45 21.08 1.58
CA ASP A 205 12.28 21.82 2.52
C ASP A 205 12.04 21.38 3.96
N LEU A 206 10.77 21.11 4.31
CA LEU A 206 10.43 20.47 5.58
C LEU A 206 11.14 19.12 5.75
N GLY A 207 11.12 18.27 4.70
CA GLY A 207 11.80 16.98 4.73
C GLY A 207 13.29 17.10 4.99
N VAL A 208 13.96 18.04 4.32
CA VAL A 208 15.42 18.30 4.51
C VAL A 208 15.72 18.74 5.94
N LEU A 209 14.93 19.68 6.48
CA LEU A 209 15.16 20.17 7.84
C LEU A 209 14.81 19.14 8.93
N LEU A 210 13.85 18.27 8.68
CA LEU A 210 13.52 17.15 9.56
C LEU A 210 14.61 16.09 9.55
N ASP A 211 15.15 15.75 8.38
CA ASP A 211 16.24 14.79 8.21
C ASP A 211 17.49 15.23 8.98
N GLN A 212 17.86 16.52 8.92
CA GLN A 212 18.96 17.09 9.71
C GLN A 212 18.76 16.96 11.23
N GLN A 213 17.53 16.73 11.67
CA GLN A 213 17.17 16.53 13.08
C GLN A 213 16.93 15.04 13.41
N GLY A 214 17.26 14.13 12.49
CA GLY A 214 17.10 12.68 12.67
C GLY A 214 15.66 12.20 12.53
N ILE A 215 14.74 12.99 11.94
CA ILE A 215 13.34 12.63 11.68
C ILE A 215 13.17 12.28 10.21
N ALA A 216 12.94 11.01 9.93
CA ALA A 216 12.72 10.50 8.57
C ALA A 216 11.26 10.64 8.15
N VAL A 217 11.00 11.47 7.14
CA VAL A 217 9.72 11.57 6.44
C VAL A 217 9.94 11.42 4.93
N ARG A 218 8.91 10.97 4.23
CA ARG A 218 8.95 10.98 2.77
C ARG A 218 8.27 12.24 2.23
N THR A 219 8.86 12.89 1.22
CA THR A 219 8.28 14.07 0.56
C THR A 219 8.01 13.80 -0.91
N GLY A 220 7.08 14.57 -1.52
CA GLY A 220 6.74 14.52 -2.93
C GLY A 220 5.38 13.88 -3.20
N GLN A 221 5.24 13.29 -4.39
CA GLN A 221 3.95 12.80 -4.90
C GLN A 221 3.60 11.36 -4.48
N HIS A 222 4.50 10.64 -3.81
CA HIS A 222 4.30 9.28 -3.28
C HIS A 222 3.87 8.24 -4.33
N CYS A 223 4.27 8.42 -5.60
CA CYS A 223 3.82 7.61 -6.75
C CYS A 223 2.30 7.70 -7.01
N THR A 224 1.66 8.81 -6.63
CA THR A 224 0.21 9.04 -6.74
C THR A 224 -0.07 10.46 -7.27
N GLN A 225 0.60 10.86 -8.34
CA GLN A 225 0.40 12.19 -8.93
C GLN A 225 -1.08 12.53 -9.19
N PRO A 226 -1.94 11.63 -9.71
CA PRO A 226 -3.36 11.94 -9.90
C PRO A 226 -4.09 12.37 -8.62
N ILE A 227 -3.69 11.83 -7.48
CA ILE A 227 -4.22 12.26 -6.17
C ILE A 227 -3.74 13.67 -5.80
N MET A 228 -2.47 13.98 -6.07
CA MET A 228 -1.96 15.35 -5.84
C MET A 228 -2.68 16.37 -6.72
N ASP A 229 -2.93 16.02 -8.00
CA ASP A 229 -3.67 16.85 -8.92
C ASP A 229 -5.11 17.08 -8.46
N GLN A 230 -5.79 16.06 -7.95
CA GLN A 230 -7.14 16.15 -7.38
C GLN A 230 -7.20 17.09 -6.17
N PHE A 231 -6.21 17.05 -5.29
CA PHE A 231 -6.11 17.98 -4.15
C PHE A 231 -5.52 19.35 -4.51
N CYS A 232 -5.18 19.59 -5.78
CA CYS A 232 -4.54 20.82 -6.27
C CYS A 232 -3.25 21.17 -5.51
N ILE A 233 -2.40 20.16 -5.23
CA ILE A 233 -1.13 20.30 -4.52
C ILE A 233 0.02 19.66 -5.32
N SER A 234 1.24 20.12 -5.12
CA SER A 234 2.44 19.58 -5.79
C SER A 234 2.98 18.29 -5.17
N GLY A 235 2.61 18.01 -3.94
CA GLY A 235 3.05 16.88 -3.13
C GLY A 235 2.80 17.12 -1.66
N THR A 236 3.15 16.16 -0.82
CA THR A 236 3.04 16.26 0.64
C THR A 236 4.32 15.80 1.33
N ALA A 237 4.49 16.16 2.62
CA ALA A 237 5.31 15.39 3.52
C ALA A 237 4.46 14.28 4.12
N ARG A 238 5.04 13.06 4.27
CA ARG A 238 4.34 11.88 4.76
C ARG A 238 5.13 11.21 5.88
N ALA A 239 4.56 11.16 7.07
CA ALA A 239 5.01 10.31 8.16
C ALA A 239 4.27 8.96 8.10
N SER A 240 4.97 7.88 8.39
CA SER A 240 4.41 6.52 8.47
C SER A 240 4.88 5.89 9.77
N PHE A 241 3.95 5.36 10.54
CA PHE A 241 4.25 4.71 11.81
C PHE A 241 4.15 3.20 11.66
N ALA A 242 5.05 2.49 12.31
CA ALA A 242 5.12 1.04 12.32
C ALA A 242 5.11 0.51 13.75
N MET A 243 5.01 -0.80 13.91
CA MET A 243 4.90 -1.46 15.21
C MET A 243 6.03 -1.15 16.21
N TYR A 244 7.16 -0.62 15.74
CA TYR A 244 8.31 -0.27 16.58
C TYR A 244 8.39 1.21 16.95
N ASN A 245 7.51 2.06 16.40
CA ASN A 245 7.48 3.47 16.75
C ASN A 245 6.81 3.71 18.11
N THR A 246 7.13 4.86 18.73
CA THR A 246 6.64 5.25 20.06
C THR A 246 6.02 6.63 20.06
N LYS A 247 5.29 6.97 21.14
CA LYS A 247 4.74 8.33 21.33
C LYS A 247 5.84 9.36 21.53
N GLU A 248 6.93 9.00 22.19
CA GLU A 248 8.09 9.86 22.41
C GLU A 248 8.75 10.26 21.08
N GLU A 249 8.78 9.37 20.08
CA GLU A 249 9.25 9.71 18.73
C GLU A 249 8.32 10.71 18.05
N ILE A 250 7.01 10.62 18.28
CA ILE A 250 6.04 11.60 17.77
C ILE A 250 6.23 12.96 18.44
N ASP A 251 6.52 13.00 19.74
CA ASP A 251 6.85 14.24 20.44
C ASP A 251 8.14 14.90 19.91
N LEU A 252 9.16 14.09 19.63
CA LEU A 252 10.38 14.55 18.96
C LEU A 252 10.12 15.07 17.56
N PHE A 253 9.27 14.37 16.80
CA PHE A 253 8.84 14.81 15.47
C PHE A 253 8.12 16.15 15.53
N LYS A 254 7.15 16.33 16.46
CA LYS A 254 6.46 17.60 16.66
C LYS A 254 7.43 18.73 16.92
N ALA A 255 8.34 18.56 17.90
CA ALA A 255 9.32 19.59 18.25
C ALA A 255 10.26 19.92 17.07
N ALA A 256 10.64 18.91 16.27
CA ALA A 256 11.46 19.12 15.08
C ALA A 256 10.69 19.86 13.98
N LEU A 257 9.41 19.51 13.77
CA LEU A 257 8.55 20.17 12.78
C LEU A 257 8.30 21.65 13.14
N GLU A 258 8.02 21.95 14.40
CA GLU A 258 7.87 23.34 14.89
C GLU A 258 9.12 24.18 14.63
N ARG A 259 10.33 23.62 14.87
CA ARG A 259 11.60 24.28 14.56
C ARG A 259 11.77 24.49 13.05
N ALA A 260 11.50 23.47 12.24
CA ALA A 260 11.60 23.54 10.79
C ALA A 260 10.66 24.61 10.21
N VAL A 261 9.41 24.65 10.65
CA VAL A 261 8.42 25.67 10.23
C VAL A 261 8.89 27.07 10.60
N LYS A 262 9.40 27.27 11.81
CA LYS A 262 9.95 28.58 12.25
C LYS A 262 11.17 29.02 11.41
N MET A 263 11.94 28.10 10.89
CA MET A 263 13.11 28.42 10.03
C MET A 263 12.71 28.78 8.60
N LEU A 264 11.55 28.28 8.12
CA LEU A 264 11.08 28.47 6.74
C LEU A 264 10.12 29.67 6.58
N ARG A 265 9.56 30.19 7.68
CA ARG A 265 8.74 31.40 7.74
C ARG A 265 9.55 32.61 8.19
#